data_324cf79e6da4c87e06149ce1fe7e5fc9
#
_entry.id   324cf79e6da4c87e06149ce1fe7e5fc9
#
_cell.length_a   1.000
_cell.length_b   1.000
_cell.length_c   1.000
_cell.angle_alpha   90.00
_cell.angle_beta   90.00
_cell.angle_gamma   90.00
#
_symmetry.space_group_name_H-M   'P 1'
#
loop_
_entity.id
_entity.type
_entity.pdbx_description
1 polymer ?
#
loop_
_entity_poly.entity_id
_entity_poly.type
_entity_poly.pdbx_seq_one_letter_code
_entity_poly.pdbx_strand_id
1 'polypeptide(L)'
;GMALNLPAWQTSIIQFVGKDNLSSAVSLNSIGVNLTRSAGPAIGGIIVAMAGAIFAFALNALCYIPLLVTLLFWKQPAAEKSLPREPFGRAIAAGVRYVTMAPNLQRVMLRGFIFGLSAIAMQALLPLVVRQELNASALWYGLLFGCFGGGAVAGALAVVRLRDLYPGEFLVRGAFCLLAIGTLLIVLPANIYAAGLGAIFGGVGWVTALNIFNVTVQLSSPRWVVGRTYALYQTCNFGGMAVGSWLWGTIADAFSTNTALLCAVPFLCFGAVVGLRFPVPEYGRLNL
;
A
#
# COMPACT_ATOMS: atom_id res chain seq x y z
N GLY A 1 14.59 5.13 -0.01
CA GLY A 1 15.03 3.98 -0.81
C GLY A 1 13.90 3.36 -1.62
N MET A 2 12.81 2.94 -0.99
CA MET A 2 11.68 2.26 -1.68
C MET A 2 11.05 3.10 -2.81
N ALA A 3 10.88 4.39 -2.62
CA ALA A 3 10.26 5.28 -3.62
C ALA A 3 11.04 5.35 -4.95
N LEU A 4 12.37 5.17 -4.90
CA LEU A 4 13.23 5.12 -6.09
C LEU A 4 13.35 3.69 -6.65
N ASN A 5 13.36 2.69 -5.77
CA ASN A 5 13.57 1.30 -6.16
C ASN A 5 12.35 0.69 -6.87
N LEU A 6 11.12 0.94 -6.38
CA LEU A 6 9.90 0.33 -6.94
C LEU A 6 9.69 0.61 -8.44
N PRO A 7 9.77 1.86 -8.93
CA PRO A 7 9.61 2.13 -10.36
C PRO A 7 10.73 1.50 -11.21
N ALA A 8 11.97 1.56 -10.71
CA ALA A 8 13.12 0.96 -11.39
C ALA A 8 12.97 -0.56 -11.50
N TRP A 9 12.56 -1.23 -10.43
CA TRP A 9 12.32 -2.68 -10.42
C TRP A 9 11.21 -3.09 -11.40
N GLN A 10 10.07 -2.40 -11.40
CA GLN A 10 8.96 -2.71 -12.30
C GLN A 10 9.33 -2.55 -13.78
N THR A 11 10.12 -1.52 -14.12
CA THR A 11 10.61 -1.36 -15.49
C THR A 11 11.64 -2.41 -15.87
N SER A 12 12.45 -2.87 -14.92
CA SER A 12 13.44 -3.92 -15.14
C SER A 12 12.78 -5.27 -15.45
N ILE A 13 11.68 -5.64 -14.80
CA ILE A 13 10.95 -6.88 -15.08
C ILE A 13 10.58 -6.97 -16.57
N ILE A 14 10.12 -5.86 -17.17
CA ILE A 14 9.75 -5.81 -18.58
C ILE A 14 10.95 -6.06 -19.50
N GLN A 15 12.16 -5.65 -19.08
CA GLN A 15 13.40 -5.83 -19.85
C GLN A 15 13.97 -7.24 -19.73
N PHE A 16 13.75 -7.93 -18.60
CA PHE A 16 14.25 -9.28 -18.36
C PHE A 16 13.42 -10.37 -19.02
N VAL A 17 12.11 -10.15 -19.08
CA VAL A 17 11.17 -11.19 -19.51
C VAL A 17 10.58 -10.77 -20.86
N GLY A 18 10.73 -11.60 -21.88
CA GLY A 18 10.10 -11.37 -23.19
C GLY A 18 8.60 -11.12 -23.04
N LYS A 19 8.00 -10.44 -24.03
CA LYS A 19 6.58 -10.02 -24.01
C LYS A 19 5.61 -11.17 -23.71
N ASP A 20 5.94 -12.39 -24.13
CA ASP A 20 5.09 -13.57 -23.99
C ASP A 20 4.98 -14.04 -22.53
N ASN A 21 6.01 -13.81 -21.70
CA ASN A 21 6.06 -14.24 -20.30
C ASN A 21 5.84 -13.10 -19.29
N LEU A 22 5.59 -11.88 -19.78
CA LEU A 22 5.47 -10.69 -18.93
C LEU A 22 4.35 -10.82 -17.90
N SER A 23 3.18 -11.35 -18.30
CA SER A 23 2.05 -11.55 -17.40
C SER A 23 2.39 -12.51 -16.24
N SER A 24 3.08 -13.61 -16.53
CA SER A 24 3.52 -14.58 -15.55
C SER A 24 4.56 -14.00 -14.59
N ALA A 25 5.52 -13.21 -15.11
CA ALA A 25 6.55 -12.56 -14.30
C ALA A 25 5.97 -11.51 -13.34
N VAL A 26 5.02 -10.69 -13.81
CA VAL A 26 4.31 -9.71 -12.97
C VAL A 26 3.49 -10.43 -11.89
N SER A 27 2.81 -11.52 -12.24
CA SER A 27 2.05 -12.33 -11.28
C SER A 27 2.96 -12.93 -10.21
N LEU A 28 4.09 -13.52 -10.60
CA LEU A 28 5.07 -14.10 -9.68
C LEU A 28 5.67 -13.05 -8.75
N ASN A 29 6.03 -11.88 -9.29
CA ASN A 29 6.49 -10.74 -8.48
C ASN A 29 5.44 -10.30 -7.46
N SER A 30 4.18 -10.22 -7.85
CA SER A 30 3.07 -9.86 -6.97
C SER A 30 2.87 -10.89 -5.85
N ILE A 31 2.97 -12.19 -6.16
CA ILE A 31 2.92 -13.27 -5.17
C ILE A 31 4.08 -13.12 -4.18
N GLY A 32 5.31 -12.91 -4.66
CA GLY A 32 6.48 -12.72 -3.82
C GLY A 32 6.33 -11.55 -2.87
N VAL A 33 5.89 -10.38 -3.36
CA VAL A 33 5.65 -9.19 -2.54
C VAL A 33 4.59 -9.45 -1.47
N ASN A 34 3.47 -10.09 -1.82
CA ASN A 34 2.39 -10.36 -0.88
C ASN A 34 2.80 -11.41 0.16
N LEU A 35 3.52 -12.46 -0.25
CA LEU A 35 4.04 -13.48 0.67
C LEU A 35 5.01 -12.86 1.68
N THR A 36 5.95 -12.04 1.21
CA THR A 36 6.91 -11.33 2.07
C THR A 36 6.19 -10.38 3.03
N ARG A 37 5.16 -9.67 2.55
CA ARG A 37 4.35 -8.75 3.38
C ARG A 37 3.57 -9.50 4.45
N SER A 38 3.10 -10.72 4.17
CA SER A 38 2.37 -11.56 5.12
C SER A 38 3.29 -12.25 6.13
N ALA A 39 4.32 -12.95 5.66
CA ALA A 39 5.21 -13.75 6.51
C ALA A 39 6.32 -12.93 7.18
N GLY A 40 6.79 -11.86 6.51
CA GLY A 40 7.93 -11.06 6.96
C GLY A 40 7.80 -10.53 8.39
N PRO A 41 6.71 -9.82 8.74
CA PRO A 41 6.55 -9.28 10.09
C PRO A 41 6.45 -10.34 11.18
N ALA A 42 5.80 -11.48 10.91
CA ALA A 42 5.72 -12.59 11.84
C ALA A 42 7.11 -13.21 12.09
N ILE A 43 7.86 -13.48 11.02
CA ILE A 43 9.24 -13.97 11.11
C ILE A 43 10.12 -12.94 11.81
N GLY A 44 10.02 -11.67 11.43
CA GLY A 44 10.75 -10.57 12.08
C GLY A 44 10.42 -10.45 13.57
N GLY A 45 9.16 -10.57 13.96
CA GLY A 45 8.73 -10.57 15.36
C GLY A 45 9.33 -11.74 16.16
N ILE A 46 9.37 -12.94 15.58
CA ILE A 46 10.01 -14.13 16.19
C ILE A 46 11.52 -13.88 16.37
N ILE A 47 12.21 -13.38 15.34
CA ILE A 47 13.66 -13.10 15.40
C ILE A 47 13.95 -12.07 16.50
N VAL A 48 13.18 -10.99 16.58
CA VAL A 48 13.34 -9.97 17.62
C VAL A 48 13.08 -10.55 19.01
N ALA A 49 12.07 -11.40 19.17
CA ALA A 49 11.76 -12.03 20.45
C ALA A 49 12.85 -13.02 20.90
N MET A 50 13.47 -13.75 19.99
CA MET A 50 14.48 -14.79 20.31
C MET A 50 15.90 -14.23 20.40
N ALA A 51 16.29 -13.31 19.54
CA ALA A 51 17.68 -12.86 19.36
C ALA A 51 17.86 -11.32 19.51
N GLY A 52 16.78 -10.60 19.72
CA GLY A 52 16.79 -9.14 19.89
C GLY A 52 16.82 -8.35 18.59
N ALA A 53 16.59 -7.05 18.68
CA ALA A 53 16.47 -6.15 17.53
C ALA A 53 17.78 -6.00 16.76
N ILE A 54 18.94 -6.00 17.46
CA ILE A 54 20.27 -5.87 16.83
C ILE A 54 20.51 -7.01 15.83
N PHE A 55 20.18 -8.24 16.24
CA PHE A 55 20.33 -9.41 15.37
C PHE A 55 19.38 -9.34 14.17
N ALA A 56 18.13 -8.90 14.36
CA ALA A 56 17.18 -8.71 13.28
C ALA A 56 17.69 -7.69 12.25
N PHE A 57 18.26 -6.56 12.68
CA PHE A 57 18.86 -5.57 11.78
C PHE A 57 20.10 -6.09 11.07
N ALA A 58 20.97 -6.83 11.76
CA ALA A 58 22.15 -7.45 11.15
C ALA A 58 21.74 -8.46 10.08
N LEU A 59 20.77 -9.33 10.36
CA LEU A 59 20.24 -10.29 9.39
C LEU A 59 19.64 -9.58 8.18
N ASN A 60 18.85 -8.51 8.40
CA ASN A 60 18.30 -7.70 7.32
C ASN A 60 19.42 -7.10 6.45
N ALA A 61 20.47 -6.56 7.04
CA ALA A 61 21.63 -6.03 6.31
C ALA A 61 22.32 -7.11 5.46
N LEU A 62 22.51 -8.31 5.99
CA LEU A 62 23.07 -9.45 5.27
C LEU A 62 22.20 -9.86 4.06
N CYS A 63 20.88 -9.78 4.18
CA CYS A 63 19.96 -10.08 3.08
C CYS A 63 20.10 -9.14 1.87
N TYR A 64 20.70 -7.95 2.03
CA TYR A 64 20.99 -7.06 0.89
C TYR A 64 22.26 -7.47 0.11
N ILE A 65 23.15 -8.28 0.66
CA ILE A 65 24.41 -8.67 0.00
C ILE A 65 24.16 -9.40 -1.33
N PRO A 66 23.28 -10.42 -1.41
CA PRO A 66 23.01 -11.08 -2.69
C PRO A 66 22.47 -10.12 -3.76
N LEU A 67 21.61 -9.17 -3.36
CA LEU A 67 21.09 -8.15 -4.27
C LEU A 67 22.20 -7.24 -4.80
N LEU A 68 23.09 -6.76 -3.91
CA LEU A 68 24.23 -5.93 -4.30
C LEU A 68 25.17 -6.67 -5.24
N VAL A 69 25.51 -7.93 -4.93
CA VAL A 69 26.33 -8.78 -5.78
C VAL A 69 25.71 -8.95 -7.17
N THR A 70 24.41 -9.25 -7.23
CA THR A 70 23.68 -9.39 -8.50
C THR A 70 23.75 -8.11 -9.32
N LEU A 71 23.52 -6.94 -8.69
CA LEU A 71 23.56 -5.65 -9.37
C LEU A 71 24.96 -5.27 -9.87
N LEU A 72 26.02 -5.63 -9.14
CA LEU A 72 27.41 -5.38 -9.56
C LEU A 72 27.80 -6.19 -10.80
N PHE A 73 27.32 -7.42 -10.92
CA PHE A 73 27.61 -8.30 -12.05
C PHE A 73 26.61 -8.15 -13.20
N TRP A 74 25.56 -7.37 -13.01
CA TRP A 74 24.54 -7.20 -14.03
C TRP A 74 25.01 -6.30 -15.19
N LYS A 75 25.12 -6.91 -16.35
CA LYS A 75 25.38 -6.22 -17.62
C LYS A 75 24.04 -5.85 -18.26
N GLN A 76 23.68 -4.57 -18.25
CA GLN A 76 22.49 -4.10 -18.97
C GLN A 76 22.69 -4.30 -20.48
N PRO A 77 21.74 -4.93 -21.19
CA PRO A 77 21.68 -4.82 -22.64
C PRO A 77 21.58 -3.33 -23.01
N ALA A 78 22.36 -2.89 -23.99
CA ALA A 78 22.30 -1.51 -24.45
C ALA A 78 20.87 -1.22 -24.93
N ALA A 79 20.13 -0.40 -24.19
CA ALA A 79 18.81 0.04 -24.63
C ALA A 79 18.96 0.83 -25.93
N GLU A 80 18.27 0.42 -26.99
CA GLU A 80 18.18 1.20 -28.21
C GLU A 80 17.69 2.61 -27.85
N LYS A 81 18.52 3.62 -28.16
CA LYS A 81 18.23 5.03 -27.89
C LYS A 81 17.18 5.50 -28.90
N SER A 82 15.92 5.17 -28.64
CA SER A 82 14.83 5.51 -29.58
C SER A 82 14.31 6.95 -29.48
N LEU A 83 14.58 7.67 -28.37
CA LEU A 83 14.09 9.05 -28.19
C LEU A 83 15.14 9.93 -27.47
N PRO A 84 15.17 11.26 -27.76
CA PRO A 84 16.00 12.22 -27.03
C PRO A 84 15.62 12.23 -25.54
N ARG A 85 16.63 12.35 -24.64
CA ARG A 85 16.39 12.44 -23.20
C ARG A 85 15.62 13.73 -22.88
N GLU A 86 14.41 13.59 -22.36
CA GLU A 86 13.63 14.73 -21.87
C GLU A 86 14.21 15.22 -20.53
N PRO A 87 14.40 16.55 -20.34
CA PRO A 87 14.83 17.11 -19.06
C PRO A 87 13.83 16.75 -17.94
N PHE A 88 14.36 16.34 -16.79
CA PHE A 88 13.57 15.86 -15.66
C PHE A 88 12.42 16.82 -15.25
N GLY A 89 12.68 18.12 -15.20
CA GLY A 89 11.68 19.14 -14.89
C GLY A 89 10.52 19.20 -15.89
N ARG A 90 10.82 19.05 -17.20
CA ARG A 90 9.78 18.99 -18.26
C ARG A 90 8.94 17.72 -18.15
N ALA A 91 9.57 16.60 -17.81
CA ALA A 91 8.88 15.33 -17.62
C ALA A 91 7.86 15.40 -16.46
N ILE A 92 8.24 16.00 -15.32
CA ILE A 92 7.34 16.22 -14.19
C ILE A 92 6.22 17.21 -14.59
N ALA A 93 6.57 18.35 -15.20
CA ALA A 93 5.59 19.35 -15.61
C ALA A 93 4.54 18.78 -16.57
N ALA A 94 4.95 17.92 -17.52
CA ALA A 94 4.03 17.26 -18.42
C ALA A 94 3.06 16.32 -17.66
N GLY A 95 3.56 15.56 -16.68
CA GLY A 95 2.71 14.71 -15.82
C GLY A 95 1.70 15.53 -15.01
N VAL A 96 2.16 16.59 -14.35
CA VAL A 96 1.29 17.49 -13.57
C VAL A 96 0.24 18.14 -14.48
N ARG A 97 0.65 18.69 -15.63
CA ARG A 97 -0.27 19.30 -16.60
C ARG A 97 -1.33 18.31 -17.08
N TYR A 98 -0.92 17.07 -17.34
CA TYR A 98 -1.88 16.02 -17.75
C TYR A 98 -2.91 15.75 -16.65
N VAL A 99 -2.47 15.60 -15.40
CA VAL A 99 -3.35 15.36 -14.24
C VAL A 99 -4.30 16.54 -14.01
N THR A 100 -3.83 17.78 -14.12
CA THR A 100 -4.70 18.96 -13.94
C THR A 100 -5.78 19.09 -15.01
N MET A 101 -5.59 18.47 -16.17
CA MET A 101 -6.57 18.42 -17.26
C MET A 101 -7.46 17.16 -17.21
N ALA A 102 -7.17 16.19 -16.33
CA ALA A 102 -7.87 14.92 -16.23
C ALA A 102 -8.65 14.79 -14.90
N PRO A 103 -9.93 15.22 -14.83
CA PRO A 103 -10.72 15.20 -13.59
C PRO A 103 -10.80 13.82 -12.93
N ASN A 104 -10.78 12.76 -13.72
CA ASN A 104 -10.81 11.38 -13.22
C ASN A 104 -9.55 11.04 -12.42
N LEU A 105 -8.36 11.46 -12.88
CA LEU A 105 -7.11 11.25 -12.15
C LEU A 105 -7.06 12.09 -10.89
N GLN A 106 -7.56 13.33 -10.92
CA GLN A 106 -7.63 14.18 -9.72
C GLN A 106 -8.47 13.54 -8.62
N ARG A 107 -9.63 12.95 -8.98
CA ARG A 107 -10.47 12.21 -8.03
C ARG A 107 -9.73 11.04 -7.41
N VAL A 108 -9.04 10.24 -8.20
CA VAL A 108 -8.27 9.09 -7.69
C VAL A 108 -7.12 9.55 -6.79
N MET A 109 -6.43 10.64 -7.13
CA MET A 109 -5.36 11.20 -6.29
C MET A 109 -5.88 11.73 -4.97
N LEU A 110 -7.00 12.47 -4.99
CA LEU A 110 -7.67 12.94 -3.77
C LEU A 110 -8.09 11.76 -2.88
N ARG A 111 -8.72 10.76 -3.47
CA ARG A 111 -9.17 9.55 -2.77
C ARG A 111 -7.99 8.77 -2.20
N GLY A 112 -6.88 8.64 -2.96
CA GLY A 112 -5.65 8.01 -2.51
C GLY A 112 -4.99 8.76 -1.35
N PHE A 113 -5.00 10.10 -1.38
CA PHE A 113 -4.51 10.93 -0.27
C PHE A 113 -5.35 10.73 1.01
N ILE A 114 -6.68 10.80 0.91
CA ILE A 114 -7.60 10.59 2.04
C ILE A 114 -7.42 9.18 2.59
N PHE A 115 -7.28 8.18 1.71
CA PHE A 115 -7.01 6.81 2.10
C PHE A 115 -5.70 6.68 2.87
N GLY A 116 -4.60 7.18 2.30
CA GLY A 116 -3.29 7.17 2.94
C GLY A 116 -3.32 7.82 4.32
N LEU A 117 -3.93 9.00 4.42
CA LEU A 117 -4.05 9.77 5.66
C LEU A 117 -4.80 9.00 6.76
N SER A 118 -5.94 8.42 6.42
CA SER A 118 -6.81 7.77 7.41
C SER A 118 -6.38 6.33 7.71
N ALA A 119 -6.04 5.55 6.69
CA ALA A 119 -5.76 4.13 6.82
C ALA A 119 -4.42 3.83 7.52
N ILE A 120 -3.44 4.74 7.44
CA ILE A 120 -2.13 4.56 8.07
C ILE A 120 -2.21 4.51 9.60
N ALA A 121 -3.26 5.08 10.22
CA ALA A 121 -3.44 5.11 11.67
C ALA A 121 -3.28 3.71 12.30
N MET A 122 -3.93 2.71 11.71
CA MET A 122 -3.86 1.33 12.20
C MET A 122 -2.41 0.81 12.21
N GLN A 123 -1.67 0.97 11.11
CA GLN A 123 -0.30 0.44 11.01
C GLN A 123 0.70 1.24 11.85
N ALA A 124 0.56 2.56 11.87
CA ALA A 124 1.47 3.44 12.61
C ALA A 124 1.35 3.27 14.13
N LEU A 125 0.13 3.05 14.63
CA LEU A 125 -0.13 2.95 16.06
C LEU A 125 -0.18 1.50 16.58
N LEU A 126 -0.20 0.49 15.71
CA LEU A 126 -0.26 -0.92 16.14
C LEU A 126 0.86 -1.32 17.12
N PRO A 127 2.13 -0.87 16.98
CA PRO A 127 3.17 -1.18 17.98
C PRO A 127 2.85 -0.61 19.36
N LEU A 128 2.25 0.59 19.41
CA LEU A 128 1.84 1.24 20.67
C LEU A 128 0.67 0.51 21.31
N VAL A 129 -0.34 0.10 20.50
CA VAL A 129 -1.47 -0.71 20.98
C VAL A 129 -0.97 -2.00 21.63
N VAL A 130 -0.07 -2.73 20.97
CA VAL A 130 0.47 -4.00 21.49
C VAL A 130 1.22 -3.79 22.80
N ARG A 131 2.02 -2.73 22.88
CA ARG A 131 2.84 -2.46 24.06
C ARG A 131 2.07 -1.84 25.20
N GLN A 132 1.22 -0.85 24.94
CA GLN A 132 0.60 -0.01 25.98
C GLN A 132 -0.79 -0.53 26.39
N GLU A 133 -1.60 -0.99 25.43
CA GLU A 133 -2.99 -1.38 25.69
C GLU A 133 -3.12 -2.89 25.96
N LEU A 134 -2.38 -3.71 25.20
CA LEU A 134 -2.44 -5.16 25.35
C LEU A 134 -1.34 -5.71 26.28
N ASN A 135 -0.38 -4.89 26.73
CA ASN A 135 0.77 -5.29 27.53
C ASN A 135 1.48 -6.54 26.97
N ALA A 136 1.56 -6.65 25.65
CA ALA A 136 2.00 -7.82 24.94
C ALA A 136 3.44 -7.65 24.38
N SER A 137 4.10 -8.77 24.11
CA SER A 137 5.48 -8.80 23.64
C SER A 137 5.61 -8.44 22.14
N ALA A 138 6.84 -8.21 21.67
CA ALA A 138 7.16 -7.99 20.25
C ALA A 138 6.68 -9.14 19.34
N LEU A 139 6.58 -10.36 19.86
CA LEU A 139 6.03 -11.50 19.13
C LEU A 139 4.58 -11.26 18.72
N TRP A 140 3.75 -10.73 19.64
CA TRP A 140 2.34 -10.43 19.35
C TRP A 140 2.18 -9.32 18.31
N TYR A 141 3.07 -8.32 18.32
CA TYR A 141 3.11 -7.34 17.25
C TYR A 141 3.36 -8.01 15.89
N GLY A 142 4.37 -8.90 15.82
CA GLY A 142 4.66 -9.67 14.60
C GLY A 142 3.47 -10.52 14.15
N LEU A 143 2.79 -11.20 15.07
CA LEU A 143 1.60 -12.00 14.77
C LEU A 143 0.42 -11.15 14.28
N LEU A 144 0.12 -10.04 14.94
CA LEU A 144 -0.95 -9.13 14.49
C LEU A 144 -0.65 -8.51 13.12
N PHE A 145 0.60 -8.12 12.88
CA PHE A 145 0.99 -7.63 11.56
C PHE A 145 1.00 -8.75 10.52
N GLY A 146 1.28 -10.00 10.93
CA GLY A 146 1.08 -11.20 10.12
C GLY A 146 -0.39 -11.44 9.76
N CYS A 147 -1.32 -11.25 10.71
CA CYS A 147 -2.77 -11.27 10.47
C CYS A 147 -3.18 -10.21 9.44
N PHE A 148 -2.65 -8.98 9.58
CA PHE A 148 -2.86 -7.92 8.58
C PHE A 148 -2.36 -8.34 7.20
N GLY A 149 -1.15 -8.92 7.12
CA GLY A 149 -0.58 -9.45 5.88
C GLY A 149 -1.43 -10.58 5.26
N GLY A 150 -1.91 -11.51 6.09
CA GLY A 150 -2.82 -12.59 5.67
C GLY A 150 -4.14 -12.03 5.13
N GLY A 151 -4.71 -11.03 5.80
CA GLY A 151 -5.86 -10.27 5.31
C GLY A 151 -5.57 -9.59 3.98
N ALA A 152 -4.38 -9.00 3.82
CA ALA A 152 -3.96 -8.38 2.56
C ALA A 152 -3.90 -9.38 1.39
N VAL A 153 -3.40 -10.59 1.62
CA VAL A 153 -3.43 -11.68 0.62
C VAL A 153 -4.86 -12.08 0.28
N ALA A 154 -5.70 -12.29 1.30
CA ALA A 154 -7.11 -12.62 1.08
C ALA A 154 -7.84 -11.52 0.27
N GLY A 155 -7.61 -10.24 0.61
CA GLY A 155 -8.13 -9.10 -0.13
C GLY A 155 -7.64 -9.03 -1.57
N ALA A 156 -6.36 -9.30 -1.82
CA ALA A 156 -5.80 -9.36 -3.17
C ALA A 156 -6.42 -10.44 -4.04
N LEU A 157 -6.67 -11.62 -3.47
CA LEU A 157 -7.35 -12.71 -4.18
C LEU A 157 -8.83 -12.41 -4.42
N ALA A 158 -9.51 -11.85 -3.41
CA ALA A 158 -10.92 -11.52 -3.49
C ALA A 158 -11.19 -10.41 -4.51
N VAL A 159 -10.37 -9.34 -4.54
CA VAL A 159 -10.59 -8.19 -5.42
C VAL A 159 -10.53 -8.55 -6.91
N VAL A 160 -9.74 -9.56 -7.29
CA VAL A 160 -9.66 -10.04 -8.68
C VAL A 160 -11.03 -10.53 -9.18
N ARG A 161 -11.78 -11.24 -8.33
CA ARG A 161 -13.12 -11.73 -8.67
C ARG A 161 -14.20 -10.68 -8.45
N LEU A 162 -14.09 -9.93 -7.35
CA LEU A 162 -15.10 -8.95 -6.96
C LEU A 162 -15.20 -7.76 -7.92
N ARG A 163 -14.11 -7.35 -8.55
CA ARG A 163 -14.12 -6.25 -9.53
C ARG A 163 -14.90 -6.58 -10.81
N ASP A 164 -15.09 -7.85 -11.12
CA ASP A 164 -15.89 -8.28 -12.27
C ASP A 164 -17.39 -8.25 -11.94
N LEU A 165 -17.74 -8.33 -10.65
CA LEU A 165 -19.10 -8.38 -10.14
C LEU A 165 -19.61 -7.01 -9.65
N TYR A 166 -18.73 -6.18 -9.10
CA TYR A 166 -19.09 -4.93 -8.41
C TYR A 166 -18.32 -3.73 -8.97
N PRO A 167 -18.93 -2.54 -8.97
CA PRO A 167 -18.26 -1.29 -9.32
C PRO A 167 -17.02 -1.04 -8.44
N GLY A 168 -15.95 -0.48 -9.04
CA GLY A 168 -14.73 -0.15 -8.30
C GLY A 168 -14.97 0.75 -7.10
N GLU A 169 -15.88 1.72 -7.21
CA GLU A 169 -16.25 2.60 -6.10
C GLU A 169 -16.89 1.85 -4.93
N PHE A 170 -17.77 0.86 -5.22
CA PHE A 170 -18.38 0.03 -4.18
C PHE A 170 -17.31 -0.71 -3.37
N LEU A 171 -16.31 -1.28 -4.06
CA LEU A 171 -15.20 -1.99 -3.43
C LEU A 171 -14.30 -1.06 -2.60
N VAL A 172 -14.02 0.15 -3.09
CA VAL A 172 -13.26 1.16 -2.34
C VAL A 172 -14.01 1.59 -1.07
N ARG A 173 -15.32 1.86 -1.16
CA ARG A 173 -16.13 2.19 0.01
C ARG A 173 -16.17 1.05 1.02
N GLY A 174 -16.35 -0.19 0.54
CA GLY A 174 -16.27 -1.39 1.37
C GLY A 174 -14.91 -1.53 2.06
N ALA A 175 -13.82 -1.19 1.36
CA ALA A 175 -12.48 -1.20 1.93
C ALA A 175 -12.30 -0.18 3.06
N PHE A 176 -12.82 1.04 2.92
CA PHE A 176 -12.84 2.04 4.00
C PHE A 176 -13.66 1.55 5.20
N CYS A 177 -14.82 0.95 4.97
CA CYS A 177 -15.65 0.38 6.05
C CYS A 177 -14.96 -0.78 6.77
N LEU A 178 -14.29 -1.68 6.03
CA LEU A 178 -13.53 -2.78 6.63
C LEU A 178 -12.37 -2.26 7.49
N LEU A 179 -11.68 -1.22 7.04
CA LEU A 179 -10.64 -0.56 7.84
C LEU A 179 -11.22 0.09 9.10
N ALA A 180 -12.37 0.75 9.00
CA ALA A 180 -13.04 1.36 10.15
C ALA A 180 -13.46 0.30 11.17
N ILE A 181 -14.11 -0.78 10.73
CA ILE A 181 -14.48 -1.91 11.58
C ILE A 181 -13.24 -2.57 12.20
N GLY A 182 -12.19 -2.80 11.38
CA GLY A 182 -10.93 -3.36 11.85
C GLY A 182 -10.28 -2.51 12.93
N THR A 183 -10.28 -1.19 12.77
CA THR A 183 -9.77 -0.25 13.77
C THR A 183 -10.59 -0.30 15.07
N LEU A 184 -11.91 -0.35 14.97
CA LEU A 184 -12.80 -0.50 16.15
C LEU A 184 -12.56 -1.82 16.89
N LEU A 185 -12.37 -2.92 16.17
CA LEU A 185 -12.07 -4.23 16.77
C LEU A 185 -10.71 -4.27 17.49
N ILE A 186 -9.76 -3.42 17.09
CA ILE A 186 -8.47 -3.29 17.78
C ILE A 186 -8.66 -2.52 19.09
N VAL A 187 -9.50 -1.48 19.09
CA VAL A 187 -9.60 -0.54 20.23
C VAL A 187 -10.61 -0.97 21.29
N LEU A 188 -11.83 -1.33 20.88
CA LEU A 188 -12.94 -1.48 21.84
C LEU A 188 -12.81 -2.69 22.78
N PRO A 189 -12.42 -3.90 22.32
CA PRO A 189 -12.42 -5.07 23.22
C PRO A 189 -11.18 -5.22 24.09
N ALA A 190 -10.09 -4.47 23.87
CA ALA A 190 -8.78 -4.65 24.50
C ALA A 190 -8.33 -6.14 24.55
N ASN A 191 -8.66 -6.90 23.50
CA ASN A 191 -8.46 -8.35 23.42
C ASN A 191 -7.64 -8.67 22.18
N ILE A 192 -6.61 -9.49 22.35
CA ILE A 192 -5.66 -9.82 21.30
C ILE A 192 -6.29 -10.59 20.12
N TYR A 193 -7.31 -11.41 20.37
CA TYR A 193 -8.02 -12.13 19.31
C TYR A 193 -8.88 -11.19 18.47
N ALA A 194 -9.55 -10.23 19.11
CA ALA A 194 -10.31 -9.20 18.42
C ALA A 194 -9.36 -8.28 17.62
N ALA A 195 -8.21 -7.94 18.18
CA ALA A 195 -7.17 -7.19 17.47
C ALA A 195 -6.64 -7.95 16.25
N GLY A 196 -6.48 -9.27 16.35
CA GLY A 196 -6.11 -10.15 15.22
C GLY A 196 -7.14 -10.12 14.09
N LEU A 197 -8.43 -10.25 14.43
CA LEU A 197 -9.53 -10.16 13.48
C LEU A 197 -9.60 -8.74 12.86
N GLY A 198 -9.43 -7.70 13.68
CA GLY A 198 -9.35 -6.32 13.22
C GLY A 198 -8.20 -6.08 12.24
N ALA A 199 -7.02 -6.67 12.51
CA ALA A 199 -5.88 -6.61 11.61
C ALA A 199 -6.16 -7.33 10.27
N ILE A 200 -6.84 -8.47 10.27
CA ILE A 200 -7.26 -9.16 9.04
C ILE A 200 -8.18 -8.26 8.21
N PHE A 201 -9.21 -7.66 8.81
CA PHE A 201 -10.11 -6.73 8.12
C PHE A 201 -9.37 -5.50 7.58
N GLY A 202 -8.43 -4.96 8.37
CA GLY A 202 -7.55 -3.90 7.94
C GLY A 202 -6.74 -4.26 6.72
N GLY A 203 -6.15 -5.46 6.69
CA GLY A 203 -5.38 -5.97 5.56
C GLY A 203 -6.21 -6.14 4.29
N VAL A 204 -7.40 -6.76 4.40
CA VAL A 204 -8.34 -6.90 3.28
C VAL A 204 -8.70 -5.53 2.70
N GLY A 205 -9.12 -4.59 3.55
CA GLY A 205 -9.49 -3.23 3.13
C GLY A 205 -8.32 -2.48 2.49
N TRP A 206 -7.13 -2.57 3.11
CA TRP A 206 -5.92 -1.91 2.63
C TRP A 206 -5.57 -2.30 1.19
N VAL A 207 -5.45 -3.61 0.93
CA VAL A 207 -5.03 -4.08 -0.39
C VAL A 207 -6.14 -3.90 -1.42
N THR A 208 -7.40 -4.07 -1.04
CA THR A 208 -8.54 -3.84 -1.94
C THR A 208 -8.54 -2.40 -2.46
N ALA A 209 -8.46 -1.40 -1.58
CA ALA A 209 -8.45 0.01 -2.00
C ALA A 209 -7.23 0.34 -2.87
N LEU A 210 -6.01 -0.04 -2.43
CA LEU A 210 -4.79 0.23 -3.20
C LEU A 210 -4.81 -0.44 -4.57
N ASN A 211 -5.33 -1.67 -4.68
CA ASN A 211 -5.44 -2.37 -5.96
C ASN A 211 -6.34 -1.58 -6.92
N ILE A 212 -7.54 -1.20 -6.48
CA ILE A 212 -8.48 -0.44 -7.31
C ILE A 212 -7.88 0.91 -7.73
N PHE A 213 -7.28 1.66 -6.81
CA PHE A 213 -6.64 2.94 -7.16
C PHE A 213 -5.50 2.76 -8.16
N ASN A 214 -4.61 1.79 -7.95
CA ASN A 214 -3.48 1.50 -8.83
C ASN A 214 -3.93 1.14 -10.24
N VAL A 215 -4.91 0.24 -10.36
CA VAL A 215 -5.48 -0.17 -11.65
C VAL A 215 -6.18 1.01 -12.33
N THR A 216 -6.95 1.80 -11.58
CA THR A 216 -7.66 2.96 -12.14
C THR A 216 -6.68 3.99 -12.71
N VAL A 217 -5.60 4.33 -12.00
CA VAL A 217 -4.59 5.26 -12.51
C VAL A 217 -3.94 4.75 -13.79
N GLN A 218 -3.61 3.46 -13.85
CA GLN A 218 -2.97 2.85 -15.01
C GLN A 218 -3.91 2.84 -16.23
N LEU A 219 -5.18 2.49 -16.04
CA LEU A 219 -6.17 2.47 -17.12
C LEU A 219 -6.62 3.87 -17.56
N SER A 220 -6.59 4.85 -16.64
CA SER A 220 -6.94 6.25 -16.93
C SER A 220 -5.83 7.02 -17.64
N SER A 221 -4.65 6.43 -17.79
CA SER A 221 -3.46 7.13 -18.28
C SER A 221 -2.97 6.52 -19.59
N PRO A 222 -2.79 7.32 -20.67
CA PRO A 222 -2.15 6.86 -21.88
C PRO A 222 -0.73 6.34 -21.63
N ARG A 223 -0.27 5.41 -22.48
CA ARG A 223 1.03 4.73 -22.33
C ARG A 223 2.23 5.69 -22.18
N TRP A 224 2.19 6.85 -22.87
CA TRP A 224 3.29 7.83 -22.86
C TRP A 224 3.43 8.61 -21.56
N VAL A 225 2.37 8.65 -20.70
CA VAL A 225 2.36 9.43 -19.45
C VAL A 225 2.08 8.57 -18.20
N VAL A 226 1.70 7.30 -18.36
CA VAL A 226 1.28 6.41 -17.26
C VAL A 226 2.30 6.34 -16.12
N GLY A 227 3.59 6.28 -16.41
CA GLY A 227 4.62 6.26 -15.36
C GLY A 227 4.64 7.54 -14.52
N ARG A 228 4.40 8.70 -15.16
CA ARG A 228 4.38 10.03 -14.49
C ARG A 228 3.12 10.21 -13.64
N THR A 229 1.96 9.83 -14.17
CA THR A 229 0.68 9.88 -13.43
C THR A 229 0.68 8.92 -12.25
N TYR A 230 1.25 7.73 -12.44
CA TYR A 230 1.39 6.75 -11.36
C TYR A 230 2.33 7.25 -10.26
N ALA A 231 3.46 7.87 -10.62
CA ALA A 231 4.37 8.48 -9.66
C ALA A 231 3.69 9.61 -8.85
N LEU A 232 2.90 10.48 -9.51
CA LEU A 232 2.13 11.53 -8.83
C LEU A 232 1.08 10.95 -7.89
N TYR A 233 0.35 9.91 -8.31
CA TYR A 233 -0.60 9.21 -7.44
C TYR A 233 0.11 8.61 -6.20
N GLN A 234 1.25 7.96 -6.39
CA GLN A 234 2.02 7.43 -5.27
C GLN A 234 2.50 8.53 -4.33
N THR A 235 2.90 9.68 -4.87
CA THR A 235 3.27 10.85 -4.06
C THR A 235 2.09 11.35 -3.23
N CYS A 236 0.88 11.42 -3.80
CA CYS A 236 -0.33 11.78 -3.05
C CYS A 236 -0.66 10.75 -1.96
N ASN A 237 -0.62 9.45 -2.30
CA ASN A 237 -0.93 8.39 -1.35
C ASN A 237 0.08 8.32 -0.19
N PHE A 238 1.39 8.30 -0.49
CA PHE A 238 2.43 8.31 0.55
C PHE A 238 2.51 9.64 1.29
N GLY A 239 2.21 10.75 0.63
CA GLY A 239 2.06 12.06 1.27
C GLY A 239 0.93 12.06 2.29
N GLY A 240 -0.22 11.47 1.93
CA GLY A 240 -1.32 11.23 2.87
C GLY A 240 -0.89 10.37 4.05
N MET A 241 -0.16 9.27 3.80
CA MET A 241 0.36 8.40 4.87
C MET A 241 1.35 9.13 5.78
N ALA A 242 2.23 9.96 5.25
CA ALA A 242 3.19 10.74 6.04
C ALA A 242 2.48 11.75 6.94
N VAL A 243 1.54 12.53 6.38
CA VAL A 243 0.71 13.48 7.14
C VAL A 243 -0.14 12.74 8.18
N GLY A 244 -0.75 11.62 7.80
CA GLY A 244 -1.54 10.77 8.69
C GLY A 244 -0.71 10.22 9.85
N SER A 245 0.48 9.67 9.58
CA SER A 245 1.36 9.14 10.63
C SER A 245 1.75 10.21 11.63
N TRP A 246 2.06 11.41 11.15
CA TRP A 246 2.36 12.56 12.00
C TRP A 246 1.13 12.97 12.83
N LEU A 247 -0.04 13.12 12.19
CA LEU A 247 -1.28 13.53 12.84
C LEU A 247 -1.71 12.55 13.93
N TRP A 248 -1.77 11.26 13.60
CA TRP A 248 -2.21 10.24 14.54
C TRP A 248 -1.19 10.01 15.64
N GLY A 249 0.11 10.13 15.36
CA GLY A 249 1.17 10.09 16.37
C GLY A 249 1.04 11.23 17.36
N THR A 250 0.84 12.48 16.89
CA THR A 250 0.67 13.64 17.80
C THR A 250 -0.58 13.54 18.64
N ILE A 251 -1.69 13.00 18.11
CA ILE A 251 -2.91 12.77 18.92
C ILE A 251 -2.66 11.66 19.95
N ALA A 252 -1.94 10.59 19.58
CA ALA A 252 -1.62 9.52 20.51
C ALA A 252 -0.72 10.00 21.67
N ASP A 253 0.26 10.85 21.38
CA ASP A 253 1.16 11.44 22.38
C ASP A 253 0.44 12.44 23.29
N ALA A 254 -0.50 13.24 22.74
CA ALA A 254 -1.22 14.27 23.50
C ALA A 254 -2.35 13.68 24.38
N PHE A 255 -2.98 12.60 23.97
CA PHE A 255 -4.13 12.00 24.65
C PHE A 255 -3.90 10.52 24.97
N SER A 256 -4.13 9.63 24.01
CA SER A 256 -3.85 8.20 24.11
C SER A 256 -3.87 7.53 22.74
N THR A 257 -3.25 6.35 22.64
CA THR A 257 -3.27 5.53 21.43
C THR A 257 -4.71 5.17 21.02
N ASN A 258 -5.56 4.82 21.97
CA ASN A 258 -6.96 4.50 21.73
C ASN A 258 -7.74 5.70 21.20
N THR A 259 -7.53 6.89 21.77
CA THR A 259 -8.17 8.14 21.29
C THR A 259 -7.76 8.44 19.84
N ALA A 260 -6.49 8.31 19.50
CA ALA A 260 -6.01 8.55 18.12
C ALA A 260 -6.66 7.58 17.13
N LEU A 261 -6.76 6.30 17.47
CA LEU A 261 -7.42 5.30 16.61
C LEU A 261 -8.92 5.55 16.50
N LEU A 262 -9.60 5.91 17.60
CA LEU A 262 -11.02 6.27 17.55
C LEU A 262 -11.27 7.53 16.69
N CYS A 263 -10.38 8.53 16.75
CA CYS A 263 -10.44 9.70 15.88
C CYS A 263 -10.20 9.34 14.41
N ALA A 264 -9.42 8.32 14.09
CA ALA A 264 -9.22 7.89 12.72
C ALA A 264 -10.46 7.24 12.09
N VAL A 265 -11.37 6.64 12.89
CA VAL A 265 -12.59 5.99 12.39
C VAL A 265 -13.51 6.96 11.65
N PRO A 266 -13.88 8.15 12.16
CA PRO A 266 -14.66 9.14 11.41
C PRO A 266 -13.98 9.55 10.09
N PHE A 267 -12.65 9.65 10.04
CA PHE A 267 -11.93 9.95 8.79
C PHE A 267 -12.03 8.81 7.77
N LEU A 268 -12.01 7.55 8.23
CA LEU A 268 -12.29 6.39 7.38
C LEU A 268 -13.73 6.43 6.85
N CYS A 269 -14.70 6.70 7.72
CA CYS A 269 -16.10 6.86 7.32
C CYS A 269 -16.27 8.03 6.35
N PHE A 270 -15.63 9.17 6.60
CA PHE A 270 -15.60 10.30 5.69
C PHE A 270 -15.02 9.92 4.32
N GLY A 271 -13.92 9.14 4.29
CA GLY A 271 -13.37 8.58 3.07
C GLY A 271 -14.38 7.75 2.27
N ALA A 272 -15.20 6.93 2.94
CA ALA A 272 -16.27 6.18 2.29
C ALA A 272 -17.37 7.10 1.71
N VAL A 273 -17.76 8.15 2.46
CA VAL A 273 -18.81 9.10 2.06
C VAL A 273 -18.36 10.01 0.91
N VAL A 274 -17.11 10.44 0.90
CA VAL A 274 -16.51 11.24 -0.21
C VAL A 274 -16.65 10.51 -1.54
N GLY A 275 -16.64 9.18 -1.55
CA GLY A 275 -16.88 8.37 -2.73
C GLY A 275 -18.26 8.56 -3.37
N LEU A 276 -19.27 9.01 -2.62
CA LEU A 276 -20.59 9.35 -3.18
C LEU A 276 -20.54 10.57 -4.11
N ARG A 277 -19.69 11.55 -3.78
CA ARG A 277 -19.54 12.80 -4.55
C ARG A 277 -18.41 12.74 -5.58
N PHE A 278 -17.35 11.97 -5.27
CA PHE A 278 -16.15 11.82 -6.10
C PHE A 278 -15.85 10.34 -6.33
N PRO A 279 -16.72 9.62 -7.09
CA PRO A 279 -16.52 8.19 -7.33
C PRO A 279 -15.26 7.93 -8.13
N VAL A 280 -14.66 6.77 -7.87
CA VAL A 280 -13.55 6.24 -8.67
C VAL A 280 -14.10 5.86 -10.06
N PRO A 281 -13.48 6.32 -11.16
CA PRO A 281 -13.94 6.04 -12.52
C PRO A 281 -13.98 4.54 -12.83
N GLU A 282 -15.02 4.09 -13.53
CA GLU A 282 -15.17 2.71 -14.00
C GLU A 282 -14.66 2.60 -15.44
N TYR A 283 -13.55 1.90 -15.64
CA TYR A 283 -12.99 1.67 -16.98
C TYR A 283 -13.31 0.28 -17.57
N GLY A 284 -13.88 -0.63 -16.78
CA GLY A 284 -14.11 -2.02 -17.18
C GLY A 284 -15.37 -2.30 -17.99
N ARG A 285 -16.26 -1.34 -18.20
CA ARG A 285 -17.50 -1.51 -18.95
C ARG A 285 -17.57 -0.78 -20.30
N LEU A 286 -16.51 -0.09 -20.69
CA LEU A 286 -16.51 0.73 -21.92
C LEU A 286 -15.84 0.07 -23.12
N ASN A 287 -15.27 -1.13 -23.01
CA ASN A 287 -14.63 -1.84 -24.11
C ASN A 287 -14.88 -3.36 -24.05
N LEU A 288 -16.10 -3.78 -24.19
CA LEU A 288 -16.49 -5.10 -24.68
C LEU A 288 -17.58 -4.93 -25.74
#